data_a34fa34755100755e776fd11b2e9b2b3
#
_entry.id   a34fa34755100755e776fd11b2e9b2b3
#
_cell.length_a   1.000
_cell.length_b   1.000
_cell.length_c   1.000
_cell.angle_alpha   90.00
_cell.angle_beta   90.00
_cell.angle_gamma   90.00
#
_symmetry.space_group_name_H-M   'P 1'
#
loop_
_entity.id
_entity.type
_entity.pdbx_description
1 polymer ?
#
loop_
_entity_poly.entity_id
_entity_poly.type
_entity_poly.pdbx_seq_one_letter_code
_entity_poly.pdbx_strand_id
1 'polypeptide(L)'
;MAQGHVESIHIAPTAKSPMQEVAEVHAVPGVGLEGDRYALKQGTFFKPEPDFELTLIEAEAVEAAQLEYGLKLVPGASRRNLVTRGVSLNSLVGREFQIGNVRVRGIRLCEPCNHLQALTGQPVIQTLLHRAGLRAQILTEGPIRTGDVVSV
;
A
#
# COMPACT_ATOMS: atom_id res chain seq x y z
N MET A 1 6.46 5.42 21.05
CA MET A 1 6.47 5.88 19.67
C MET A 1 6.29 4.71 18.73
N ALA A 2 5.35 4.83 17.79
CA ALA A 2 5.15 3.79 16.82
C ALA A 2 6.23 3.90 15.73
N GLN A 3 7.08 2.90 15.65
CA GLN A 3 8.01 2.73 14.55
C GLN A 3 7.86 1.34 13.99
N GLY A 4 7.81 1.26 12.67
CA GLY A 4 7.77 0.01 11.96
C GLY A 4 8.76 0.03 10.81
N HIS A 5 8.60 -0.90 9.91
CA HIS A 5 9.47 -0.95 8.72
C HIS A 5 8.69 -1.43 7.50
N VAL A 6 9.24 -1.15 6.33
CA VAL A 6 8.75 -1.66 5.05
C VAL A 6 9.22 -3.10 4.91
N GLU A 7 8.28 -4.05 4.90
CA GLU A 7 8.60 -5.46 4.77
C GLU A 7 8.79 -5.87 3.30
N SER A 8 7.96 -5.31 2.41
CA SER A 8 8.09 -5.55 0.97
C SER A 8 7.46 -4.43 0.16
N ILE A 9 7.87 -4.32 -1.10
CA ILE A 9 7.42 -3.28 -2.04
C ILE A 9 6.91 -3.98 -3.30
N HIS A 10 5.71 -3.57 -3.76
CA HIS A 10 5.06 -4.18 -4.91
C HIS A 10 4.55 -3.11 -5.86
N ILE A 11 4.83 -3.27 -7.14
CA ILE A 11 4.34 -2.38 -8.20
C ILE A 11 3.79 -3.20 -9.36
N ALA A 12 2.91 -2.59 -10.15
CA ALA A 12 2.40 -3.19 -11.36
C ALA A 12 2.22 -2.10 -12.42
N PRO A 13 2.70 -2.31 -13.66
CA PRO A 13 2.61 -1.29 -14.70
C PRO A 13 1.19 -1.05 -15.20
N THR A 14 0.28 -2.01 -15.05
CA THR A 14 -1.12 -1.87 -15.45
C THR A 14 -2.07 -2.35 -14.36
N ALA A 15 -3.34 -1.94 -14.47
CA ALA A 15 -4.38 -2.27 -13.49
C ALA A 15 -4.61 -3.78 -13.32
N LYS A 16 -4.34 -4.58 -14.34
CA LYS A 16 -4.62 -6.03 -14.33
C LYS A 16 -3.36 -6.89 -14.33
N SER A 17 -2.18 -6.28 -14.47
CA SER A 17 -0.95 -7.06 -14.44
C SER A 17 -0.65 -7.55 -13.03
N PRO A 18 0.06 -8.68 -12.88
CA PRO A 18 0.51 -9.13 -11.56
C PRO A 18 1.41 -8.09 -10.91
N MET A 19 1.33 -8.00 -9.58
CA MET A 19 2.25 -7.16 -8.82
C MET A 19 3.63 -7.79 -8.83
N GLN A 20 4.65 -6.95 -9.04
CA GLN A 20 6.04 -7.35 -9.00
C GLN A 20 6.67 -6.83 -7.73
N GLU A 21 7.37 -7.70 -7.00
CA GLU A 21 8.12 -7.29 -5.82
C GLU A 21 9.45 -6.69 -6.25
N VAL A 22 9.77 -5.52 -5.69
CA VAL A 22 11.02 -4.81 -5.96
C VAL A 22 11.69 -4.46 -4.63
N ALA A 23 13.02 -4.34 -4.64
CA ALA A 23 13.77 -4.00 -3.44
C ALA A 23 13.79 -2.48 -3.18
N GLU A 24 13.58 -1.68 -4.21
CA GLU A 24 13.63 -0.23 -4.15
C GLU A 24 12.71 0.37 -5.19
N VAL A 25 12.12 1.52 -4.86
CA VAL A 25 11.27 2.28 -5.77
C VAL A 25 11.48 3.77 -5.52
N HIS A 26 11.33 4.58 -6.56
CA HIS A 26 11.45 6.03 -6.44
C HIS A 26 10.07 6.66 -6.32
N ALA A 27 9.85 7.42 -5.24
CA ALA A 27 8.59 8.10 -4.97
C ALA A 27 8.65 9.55 -5.46
N VAL A 28 7.60 9.98 -6.17
CA VAL A 28 7.54 11.31 -6.79
C VAL A 28 6.24 12.01 -6.37
N PRO A 29 6.32 13.17 -5.69
CA PRO A 29 5.12 13.92 -5.30
C PRO A 29 4.24 14.27 -6.50
N GLY A 30 2.94 14.09 -6.34
CA GLY A 30 1.95 14.36 -7.38
C GLY A 30 1.91 13.33 -8.49
N VAL A 31 2.74 12.29 -8.42
CA VAL A 31 2.85 11.27 -9.47
C VAL A 31 2.61 9.87 -8.90
N GLY A 32 3.40 9.45 -7.92
CA GLY A 32 3.34 8.13 -7.33
C GLY A 32 4.70 7.44 -7.32
N LEU A 33 4.69 6.11 -7.33
CA LEU A 33 5.90 5.29 -7.38
C LEU A 33 6.25 5.01 -8.84
N GLU A 34 7.48 5.31 -9.25
CA GLU A 34 7.92 5.08 -10.63
C GLU A 34 7.73 3.62 -11.02
N GLY A 35 7.15 3.41 -12.21
CA GLY A 35 6.86 2.09 -12.75
C GLY A 35 5.55 1.49 -12.28
N ASP A 36 4.87 2.09 -11.31
CA ASP A 36 3.56 1.63 -10.86
C ASP A 36 2.43 2.23 -11.70
N ARG A 37 1.31 1.52 -11.77
CA ARG A 37 0.16 1.90 -12.57
C ARG A 37 -0.41 3.29 -12.23
N TYR A 38 -0.34 3.71 -10.99
CA TYR A 38 -0.82 5.04 -10.60
C TYR A 38 0.09 6.14 -11.15
N ALA A 39 1.41 5.96 -11.07
CA ALA A 39 2.36 6.89 -11.67
C ALA A 39 2.23 6.94 -13.19
N LEU A 40 1.90 5.80 -13.81
CA LEU A 40 1.69 5.68 -15.26
C LEU A 40 0.26 6.05 -15.69
N LYS A 41 -0.60 6.45 -14.75
CA LYS A 41 -2.02 6.81 -14.98
C LYS A 41 -2.83 5.66 -15.58
N GLN A 42 -2.55 4.43 -15.18
CA GLN A 42 -3.18 3.21 -15.73
C GLN A 42 -3.89 2.36 -14.67
N GLY A 43 -4.14 2.90 -13.48
CA GLY A 43 -4.90 2.22 -12.45
C GLY A 43 -6.40 2.22 -12.79
N THR A 44 -7.11 1.15 -12.43
CA THR A 44 -8.55 1.03 -12.65
C THR A 44 -9.32 2.20 -12.03
N PHE A 45 -8.90 2.64 -10.85
CA PHE A 45 -9.55 3.70 -10.10
C PHE A 45 -8.73 5.00 -10.12
N PHE A 46 -7.78 5.13 -11.06
CA PHE A 46 -6.90 6.29 -11.10
C PHE A 46 -7.70 7.59 -11.26
N LYS A 47 -7.32 8.58 -10.46
CA LYS A 47 -7.74 9.98 -10.58
C LYS A 47 -6.54 10.86 -10.23
N PRO A 48 -6.40 12.06 -10.81
CA PRO A 48 -5.28 12.96 -10.49
C PRO A 48 -5.50 13.65 -9.13
N GLU A 49 -5.61 12.86 -8.07
CA GLU A 49 -5.88 13.31 -6.70
C GLU A 49 -4.82 12.71 -5.76
N PRO A 50 -4.55 13.36 -4.61
CA PRO A 50 -3.48 12.93 -3.70
C PRO A 50 -3.59 11.49 -3.18
N ASP A 51 -4.79 10.95 -3.08
CA ASP A 51 -5.01 9.59 -2.56
C ASP A 51 -4.79 8.49 -3.60
N PHE A 52 -4.32 8.85 -4.80
CA PHE A 52 -3.99 7.90 -5.87
C PHE A 52 -2.49 7.87 -6.17
N GLU A 53 -1.62 8.11 -5.18
CA GLU A 53 -0.18 8.08 -5.37
C GLU A 53 0.48 6.84 -4.76
N LEU A 54 0.05 6.43 -3.57
CA LEU A 54 0.70 5.38 -2.79
C LEU A 54 -0.32 4.65 -1.95
N THR A 55 -0.17 3.33 -1.85
CA THR A 55 -0.98 2.50 -0.96
C THR A 55 -0.10 1.65 -0.05
N LEU A 56 -0.54 1.45 1.19
CA LEU A 56 0.16 0.65 2.19
C LEU A 56 -0.81 -0.33 2.83
N ILE A 57 -0.31 -1.47 3.27
CA ILE A 57 -1.09 -2.44 4.06
C ILE A 57 -0.20 -3.03 5.15
N GLU A 58 -0.79 -3.31 6.31
CA GLU A 58 -0.08 -3.97 7.41
C GLU A 58 0.04 -5.48 7.13
N ALA A 59 1.26 -6.00 7.25
CA ALA A 59 1.48 -7.45 7.18
C ALA A 59 0.65 -8.18 8.23
N GLU A 60 0.54 -7.59 9.42
CA GLU A 60 -0.24 -8.14 10.53
C GLU A 60 -1.73 -8.28 10.19
N ALA A 61 -2.28 -7.34 9.40
CA ALA A 61 -3.68 -7.42 8.98
C ALA A 61 -3.93 -8.60 8.04
N VAL A 62 -3.02 -8.82 7.09
CA VAL A 62 -3.11 -9.96 6.18
C VAL A 62 -2.93 -11.27 6.95
N GLU A 63 -1.97 -11.32 7.87
CA GLU A 63 -1.73 -12.50 8.70
C GLU A 63 -2.94 -12.82 9.58
N ALA A 64 -3.56 -11.81 10.17
CA ALA A 64 -4.77 -11.99 10.98
C ALA A 64 -5.93 -12.53 10.14
N ALA A 65 -6.11 -12.01 8.93
CA ALA A 65 -7.16 -12.51 8.03
C ALA A 65 -6.89 -13.95 7.60
N GLN A 66 -5.63 -14.31 7.38
CA GLN A 66 -5.25 -15.69 7.07
C GLN A 66 -5.59 -16.64 8.21
N LEU A 67 -5.31 -16.24 9.46
CA LEU A 67 -5.59 -17.06 10.63
C LEU A 67 -7.08 -17.15 10.94
N GLU A 68 -7.81 -16.04 10.85
CA GLU A 68 -9.23 -15.98 11.23
C GLU A 68 -10.15 -16.61 10.19
N TYR A 69 -9.82 -16.48 8.90
CA TYR A 69 -10.73 -16.83 7.81
C TYR A 69 -10.12 -17.81 6.80
N GLY A 70 -8.89 -18.25 7.00
CA GLY A 70 -8.22 -19.11 6.03
C GLY A 70 -7.91 -18.40 4.71
N LEU A 71 -7.79 -17.06 4.73
CA LEU A 71 -7.48 -16.29 3.54
C LEU A 71 -6.12 -16.69 2.98
N LYS A 72 -6.03 -16.88 1.65
CA LYS A 72 -4.80 -17.30 0.98
C LYS A 72 -4.32 -16.20 0.06
N LEU A 73 -3.57 -15.24 0.63
CA LEU A 73 -2.96 -14.16 -0.13
C LEU A 73 -1.44 -14.26 0.01
N VAL A 74 -0.76 -14.39 -1.14
CA VAL A 74 0.70 -14.24 -1.19
C VAL A 74 1.05 -12.75 -1.05
N PRO A 75 2.30 -12.41 -0.67
CA PRO A 75 2.73 -11.01 -0.63
C PRO A 75 2.45 -10.32 -1.98
N GLY A 76 1.89 -9.12 -1.94
CA GLY A 76 1.55 -8.36 -3.14
C GLY A 76 0.17 -8.67 -3.72
N ALA A 77 -0.47 -9.77 -3.36
CA ALA A 77 -1.80 -10.11 -3.89
C ALA A 77 -2.88 -9.13 -3.43
N SER A 78 -2.67 -8.44 -2.31
CA SER A 78 -3.54 -7.36 -1.85
C SER A 78 -3.53 -6.15 -2.79
N ARG A 79 -2.56 -6.09 -3.70
CA ARG A 79 -2.33 -5.02 -4.66
C ARG A 79 -2.05 -3.66 -4.01
N ARG A 80 -1.59 -3.66 -2.78
CA ARG A 80 -1.04 -2.48 -2.12
C ARG A 80 0.46 -2.40 -2.40
N ASN A 81 0.98 -1.18 -2.50
CA ASN A 81 2.38 -0.96 -2.88
C ASN A 81 3.36 -1.37 -1.78
N LEU A 82 3.13 -0.92 -0.56
CA LEU A 82 4.03 -1.18 0.56
C LEU A 82 3.35 -2.08 1.58
N VAL A 83 4.00 -3.19 1.90
CA VAL A 83 3.61 -4.01 3.05
C VAL A 83 4.47 -3.58 4.22
N THR A 84 3.83 -3.15 5.31
CA THR A 84 4.52 -2.64 6.50
C THR A 84 4.33 -3.59 7.67
N ARG A 85 5.21 -3.48 8.66
CA ARG A 85 5.10 -4.22 9.92
C ARG A 85 5.48 -3.30 11.07
N GLY A 86 4.75 -3.43 12.19
CA GLY A 86 5.06 -2.72 13.42
C GLY A 86 4.51 -1.31 13.53
N VAL A 87 3.64 -0.90 12.60
CA VAL A 87 3.02 0.43 12.63
C VAL A 87 1.52 0.33 12.37
N SER A 88 0.74 1.08 13.14
CA SER A 88 -0.73 1.14 12.97
C SER A 88 -1.07 2.14 11.87
N LEU A 89 -1.34 1.64 10.67
CA LEU A 89 -1.64 2.50 9.51
C LEU A 89 -2.96 3.25 9.67
N ASN A 90 -3.96 2.63 10.30
CA ASN A 90 -5.27 3.28 10.48
C ASN A 90 -5.17 4.56 11.31
N SER A 91 -4.21 4.63 12.23
CA SER A 91 -4.00 5.82 13.05
C SER A 91 -3.33 6.98 12.30
N LEU A 92 -2.89 6.74 11.07
CA LEU A 92 -2.15 7.72 10.26
C LEU A 92 -3.03 8.49 9.28
N VAL A 93 -4.34 8.24 9.24
CA VAL A 93 -5.26 9.04 8.43
C VAL A 93 -5.20 10.50 8.89
N GLY A 94 -4.92 11.40 7.96
CA GLY A 94 -4.79 12.84 8.23
C GLY A 94 -3.45 13.24 8.85
N ARG A 95 -2.50 12.32 8.99
CA ARG A 95 -1.20 12.59 9.61
C ARG A 95 -0.06 12.45 8.63
N GLU A 96 0.99 13.26 8.84
CA GLU A 96 2.25 13.09 8.14
C GLU A 96 3.13 12.09 8.89
N PHE A 97 3.88 11.30 8.11
CA PHE A 97 4.86 10.35 8.65
C PHE A 97 5.97 10.17 7.63
N GLN A 98 7.01 9.42 8.00
CA GLN A 98 8.16 9.19 7.12
C GLN A 98 8.34 7.72 6.82
N ILE A 99 8.75 7.44 5.58
CA ILE A 99 9.17 6.11 5.13
C ILE A 99 10.60 6.29 4.63
N GLY A 100 11.58 5.84 5.43
CA GLY A 100 12.97 6.20 5.18
C GLY A 100 13.14 7.71 5.25
N ASN A 101 13.57 8.32 4.15
CA ASN A 101 13.69 9.78 4.04
C ASN A 101 12.54 10.45 3.30
N VAL A 102 11.53 9.68 2.88
CA VAL A 102 10.39 10.21 2.15
C VAL A 102 9.27 10.57 3.13
N ARG A 103 8.79 11.81 3.05
CA ARG A 103 7.64 12.26 3.84
C ARG A 103 6.36 12.00 3.06
N VAL A 104 5.36 11.51 3.76
CA VAL A 104 4.05 11.20 3.19
C VAL A 104 2.94 11.65 4.14
N ARG A 105 1.73 11.73 3.63
CA ARG A 105 0.53 12.02 4.44
C ARG A 105 -0.51 10.96 4.21
N GLY A 106 -1.05 10.38 5.28
CA GLY A 106 -2.19 9.49 5.19
C GLY A 106 -3.44 10.27 4.81
N ILE A 107 -4.17 9.78 3.79
CA ILE A 107 -5.35 10.46 3.26
C ILE A 107 -6.62 9.77 3.73
N ARG A 108 -6.76 8.48 3.47
CA ARG A 108 -7.93 7.70 3.86
C ARG A 108 -7.61 6.21 3.84
N LEU A 109 -8.48 5.41 4.45
CA LEU A 109 -8.34 3.96 4.39
C LEU A 109 -8.54 3.47 2.96
N CYS A 110 -7.77 2.46 2.58
CA CYS A 110 -7.86 1.80 1.28
C CYS A 110 -8.68 0.51 1.46
N GLU A 111 -10.00 0.64 1.44
CA GLU A 111 -10.88 -0.50 1.69
C GLU A 111 -10.84 -1.53 0.57
N PRO A 112 -11.13 -2.81 0.87
CA PRO A 112 -11.23 -3.83 -0.16
C PRO A 112 -12.45 -3.58 -1.03
N CYS A 113 -12.40 -4.02 -2.30
CA CYS A 113 -13.47 -3.79 -3.26
C CYS A 113 -13.74 -5.03 -4.12
N ASN A 114 -14.82 -4.98 -4.90
CA ASN A 114 -15.18 -6.07 -5.82
C ASN A 114 -14.07 -6.36 -6.83
N HIS A 115 -13.38 -5.34 -7.31
CA HIS A 115 -12.27 -5.51 -8.26
C HIS A 115 -11.14 -6.35 -7.64
N LEU A 116 -10.73 -6.02 -6.40
CA LEU A 116 -9.70 -6.78 -5.70
C LEU A 116 -10.17 -8.21 -5.41
N GLN A 117 -11.43 -8.38 -5.00
CA GLN A 117 -11.98 -9.70 -4.73
C GLN A 117 -11.98 -10.57 -5.99
N ALA A 118 -12.33 -10.00 -7.14
CA ALA A 118 -12.30 -10.71 -8.41
C ALA A 118 -10.87 -11.08 -8.82
N LEU A 119 -9.90 -10.16 -8.66
CA LEU A 119 -8.50 -10.41 -9.02
C LEU A 119 -7.85 -11.49 -8.15
N THR A 120 -8.17 -11.53 -6.85
CA THR A 120 -7.56 -12.49 -5.92
C THR A 120 -8.30 -13.82 -5.87
N GLY A 121 -9.58 -13.85 -6.23
CA GLY A 121 -10.44 -15.01 -6.02
C GLY A 121 -10.69 -15.30 -4.53
N GLN A 122 -10.41 -14.33 -3.64
CA GLN A 122 -10.53 -14.48 -2.18
C GLN A 122 -11.59 -13.53 -1.63
N PRO A 123 -12.25 -13.85 -0.50
CA PRO A 123 -13.30 -13.01 0.09
C PRO A 123 -12.71 -11.80 0.82
N VAL A 124 -11.99 -10.94 0.10
CA VAL A 124 -11.24 -9.82 0.71
C VAL A 124 -12.15 -8.73 1.28
N ILE A 125 -13.35 -8.53 0.69
CA ILE A 125 -14.27 -7.51 1.22
C ILE A 125 -14.63 -7.84 2.66
N GLN A 126 -14.98 -9.09 2.94
CA GLN A 126 -15.36 -9.53 4.27
C GLN A 126 -14.17 -9.62 5.22
N THR A 127 -13.04 -10.14 4.75
CA THR A 127 -11.92 -10.48 5.63
C THR A 127 -10.96 -9.33 5.88
N LEU A 128 -10.90 -8.33 4.99
CA LEU A 128 -10.01 -7.18 5.09
C LEU A 128 -10.74 -5.85 5.34
N LEU A 129 -12.04 -5.87 5.60
CA LEU A 129 -12.80 -4.64 5.87
C LEU A 129 -12.16 -3.86 7.01
N HIS A 130 -11.91 -2.56 6.79
CA HIS A 130 -11.25 -1.63 7.72
C HIS A 130 -9.81 -1.98 8.08
N ARG A 131 -9.19 -2.96 7.40
CA ARG A 131 -7.77 -3.30 7.60
C ARG A 131 -7.05 -3.59 6.29
N ALA A 132 -7.63 -3.16 5.17
CA ALA A 132 -7.05 -3.39 3.84
C ALA A 132 -6.03 -2.32 3.45
N GLY A 133 -5.69 -1.40 4.33
CA GLY A 133 -4.58 -0.49 4.14
C GLY A 133 -4.96 0.98 4.13
N LEU A 134 -3.97 1.79 3.74
CA LEU A 134 -3.99 3.25 3.76
C LEU A 134 -3.62 3.80 2.39
N ARG A 135 -4.34 4.80 1.93
CA ARG A 135 -3.93 5.62 0.80
C ARG A 135 -3.16 6.83 1.31
N ALA A 136 -2.05 7.14 0.67
CA ALA A 136 -1.18 8.22 1.12
C ALA A 136 -0.72 9.09 -0.04
N GLN A 137 -0.46 10.36 0.28
CA GLN A 137 0.12 11.33 -0.62
C GLN A 137 1.62 11.42 -0.37
N ILE A 138 2.41 11.44 -1.43
CA ILE A 138 3.86 11.62 -1.35
C ILE A 138 4.13 13.11 -1.25
N LEU A 139 4.84 13.54 -0.20
CA LEU A 139 5.14 14.95 0.03
C LEU A 139 6.56 15.33 -0.41
N THR A 140 7.52 14.42 -0.32
CA THR A 140 8.90 14.66 -0.78
C THR A 140 9.36 13.54 -1.68
N GLU A 141 10.20 13.89 -2.65
CA GLU A 141 10.76 12.91 -3.59
C GLU A 141 11.91 12.14 -2.96
N GLY A 142 12.01 10.86 -3.29
CA GLY A 142 13.14 10.05 -2.86
C GLY A 142 12.90 8.56 -3.00
N PRO A 143 13.93 7.75 -2.72
CA PRO A 143 13.82 6.31 -2.78
C PRO A 143 13.13 5.75 -1.52
N ILE A 144 12.36 4.70 -1.72
CA ILE A 144 11.84 3.85 -0.64
C ILE A 144 12.40 2.46 -0.87
N ARG A 145 13.01 1.88 0.17
CA ARG A 145 13.66 0.57 0.11
C ARG A 145 13.05 -0.39 1.10
N THR A 146 13.07 -1.66 0.75
CA THR A 146 12.72 -2.72 1.71
C THR A 146 13.62 -2.59 2.94
N GLY A 147 13.03 -2.62 4.12
CA GLY A 147 13.72 -2.42 5.39
C GLY A 147 13.71 -0.99 5.89
N ASP A 148 13.28 -0.03 5.08
CA ASP A 148 13.20 1.36 5.53
C ASP A 148 12.28 1.49 6.74
N VAL A 149 12.68 2.35 7.67
CA VAL A 149 11.90 2.62 8.88
C VAL A 149 10.69 3.48 8.54
N VAL A 150 9.52 3.08 9.06
CA VAL A 150 8.31 3.90 9.04
C VAL A 150 8.21 4.57 10.39
N SER A 151 8.35 5.88 10.43
CA SER A 151 8.35 6.65 11.69
C SER A 151 7.25 7.69 11.70
N VAL A 152 6.59 7.77 12.83
CA VAL A 152 5.45 8.66 13.06
C VAL A 152 5.83 9.86 13.89
#